data_16dc07f9656771450c3ec4a3422d7752
#
_entry.id   16dc07f9656771450c3ec4a3422d7752
#
_cell.length_a   1.000
_cell.length_b   1.000
_cell.length_c   1.000
_cell.angle_alpha   90.00
_cell.angle_beta   90.00
_cell.angle_gamma   90.00
#
_symmetry.space_group_name_H-M   'P 1'
#
loop_
_entity.id
_entity.type
_entity.pdbx_description
1 polymer ?
#
loop_
_entity_poly.entity_id
_entity_poly.type
_entity_poly.pdbx_seq_one_letter_code
_entity_poly.pdbx_strand_id
1 'polypeptide(L)'
;LGDVYKRQSQKRFKSYSKEDIAAAQKAMDDATNTVMLAMQKGLPADSSDAMAGAEAHRNSITDWWYPCGYEMHVGLAEMYISDPRFTENYEKLAVGFAQYMHDAIVANSQSHAL
;
A
#
# COMPACT_ATOMS: atom_id res chain seq x y z
N LEU A 1 6.15 11.93 -13.90
CA LEU A 1 6.16 11.54 -12.49
C LEU A 1 6.47 10.06 -12.31
N GLY A 2 5.72 9.18 -12.98
CA GLY A 2 5.92 7.75 -12.86
C GLY A 2 7.32 7.29 -13.22
N ASP A 3 7.94 7.87 -14.25
CA ASP A 3 9.28 7.51 -14.69
C ASP A 3 10.35 7.85 -13.67
N VAL A 4 10.21 8.98 -12.97
CA VAL A 4 11.15 9.39 -11.93
C VAL A 4 11.12 8.39 -10.77
N TYR A 5 9.94 8.04 -10.30
CA TYR A 5 9.79 7.09 -9.20
C TYR A 5 10.22 5.68 -9.60
N LYS A 6 9.95 5.29 -10.84
CA LYS A 6 10.40 4.00 -11.36
C LYS A 6 11.92 3.91 -11.36
N ARG A 7 12.62 4.97 -11.80
CA ARG A 7 14.09 5.02 -11.77
C ARG A 7 14.62 4.96 -10.36
N GLN A 8 14.00 5.70 -9.42
CA GLN A 8 14.39 5.69 -8.02
C GLN A 8 14.25 4.29 -7.42
N SER A 9 13.13 3.62 -7.67
CA SER A 9 12.89 2.25 -7.21
C SER A 9 13.93 1.29 -7.76
N GLN A 10 14.22 1.37 -9.05
CA GLN A 10 15.19 0.49 -9.70
C GLN A 10 16.60 0.71 -9.17
N LYS A 11 16.97 1.96 -8.93
CA LYS A 11 18.28 2.31 -8.38
C LYS A 11 18.44 1.76 -6.97
N ARG A 12 17.43 1.92 -6.13
CA ARG A 12 17.45 1.39 -4.77
C ARG A 12 17.48 -0.13 -4.78
N PHE A 13 16.64 -0.76 -5.62
CA PHE A 13 16.58 -2.22 -5.74
C PHE A 13 17.95 -2.83 -6.08
N LYS A 14 18.70 -2.19 -6.98
CA LYS A 14 20.04 -2.66 -7.36
C LYS A 14 21.03 -2.64 -6.21
N SER A 15 20.82 -1.77 -5.22
CA SER A 15 21.67 -1.67 -4.05
C SER A 15 21.31 -2.66 -2.94
N TYR A 16 20.16 -3.33 -3.06
CA TYR A 16 19.64 -4.19 -1.99
C TYR A 16 20.25 -5.59 -2.02
N SER A 17 20.56 -6.09 -0.83
CA SER A 17 20.88 -7.49 -0.61
C SER A 17 19.59 -8.34 -0.64
N LYS A 18 19.74 -9.67 -0.61
CA LYS A 18 18.59 -10.57 -0.48
C LYS A 18 17.83 -10.30 0.82
N GLU A 19 18.55 -10.02 1.89
CA GLU A 19 17.97 -9.69 3.20
C GLU A 19 17.19 -8.40 3.15
N ASP A 20 17.70 -7.39 2.43
CA ASP A 20 16.99 -6.11 2.23
C ASP A 20 15.67 -6.31 1.48
N ILE A 21 15.70 -7.09 0.40
CA ILE A 21 14.51 -7.40 -0.40
C ILE A 21 13.48 -8.12 0.44
N ALA A 22 13.91 -9.10 1.25
CA ALA A 22 13.01 -9.83 2.13
C ALA A 22 12.39 -8.91 3.19
N ALA A 23 13.16 -7.98 3.75
CA ALA A 23 12.67 -7.02 4.73
C ALA A 23 11.67 -6.05 4.10
N ALA A 24 11.94 -5.58 2.88
CA ALA A 24 11.02 -4.70 2.15
C ALA A 24 9.69 -5.39 1.88
N GLN A 25 9.75 -6.65 1.42
CA GLN A 25 8.56 -7.45 1.14
C GLN A 25 7.76 -7.71 2.42
N LYS A 26 8.45 -8.05 3.50
CA LYS A 26 7.79 -8.28 4.80
C LYS A 26 7.07 -7.03 5.30
N ALA A 27 7.70 -5.86 5.18
CA ALA A 27 7.09 -4.60 5.63
C ALA A 27 5.78 -4.34 4.87
N MET A 28 5.78 -4.54 3.56
CA MET A 28 4.60 -4.35 2.73
C MET A 28 3.53 -5.40 3.04
N ASP A 29 3.92 -6.66 3.19
CA ASP A 29 2.98 -7.75 3.49
C ASP A 29 2.34 -7.56 4.87
N ASP A 30 3.12 -7.16 5.86
CA ASP A 30 2.60 -6.92 7.22
C ASP A 30 1.56 -5.80 7.21
N ALA A 31 1.85 -4.71 6.49
CA ALA A 31 0.92 -3.58 6.36
C ALA A 31 -0.36 -3.99 5.64
N THR A 32 -0.23 -4.73 4.54
CA THR A 32 -1.36 -5.25 3.77
C THR A 32 -2.23 -6.16 4.64
N ASN A 33 -1.60 -7.04 5.41
CA ASN A 33 -2.31 -7.94 6.32
C ASN A 33 -3.06 -7.19 7.41
N THR A 34 -2.52 -6.09 7.90
CA THR A 34 -3.20 -5.26 8.90
C THR A 34 -4.52 -4.73 8.34
N VAL A 35 -4.51 -4.24 7.10
CA VAL A 35 -5.74 -3.76 6.43
C VAL A 35 -6.71 -4.92 6.20
N MET A 36 -6.21 -6.06 5.74
CA MET A 36 -7.05 -7.24 5.49
C MET A 36 -7.74 -7.74 6.77
N LEU A 37 -7.01 -7.75 7.89
CA LEU A 37 -7.59 -8.16 9.18
C LEU A 37 -8.71 -7.22 9.62
N ALA A 38 -8.57 -5.92 9.38
CA ALA A 38 -9.64 -4.96 9.67
C ALA A 38 -10.90 -5.28 8.86
N MET A 39 -10.75 -5.60 7.58
CA MET A 39 -11.86 -6.01 6.74
C MET A 39 -12.50 -7.29 7.26
N GLN A 40 -11.69 -8.29 7.61
CA GLN A 40 -12.19 -9.59 8.11
C GLN A 40 -12.94 -9.46 9.44
N LYS A 41 -12.57 -8.48 10.26
CA LYS A 41 -13.29 -8.16 11.50
C LYS A 41 -14.60 -7.41 11.26
N GLY A 42 -14.91 -7.07 10.03
CA GLY A 42 -16.10 -6.29 9.69
C GLY A 42 -15.98 -4.80 9.98
N LEU A 43 -14.77 -4.30 10.18
CA LEU A 43 -14.56 -2.88 10.42
C LEU A 43 -14.65 -2.10 9.11
N PRO A 44 -15.13 -0.84 9.14
CA PRO A 44 -15.15 -0.02 7.93
C PRO A 44 -13.72 0.36 7.51
N ALA A 45 -13.58 0.71 6.23
CA ALA A 45 -12.26 1.07 5.68
C ALA A 45 -11.69 2.36 6.29
N ASP A 46 -12.53 3.21 6.87
CA ASP A 46 -12.11 4.41 7.58
C ASP A 46 -11.92 4.18 9.09
N SER A 47 -11.93 2.92 9.53
CA SER A 47 -11.61 2.59 10.92
C SER A 47 -10.14 2.92 11.22
N SER A 48 -9.84 3.16 12.50
CA SER A 48 -8.45 3.44 12.91
C SER A 48 -7.53 2.27 12.58
N ASP A 49 -7.99 1.03 12.70
CA ASP A 49 -7.21 -0.16 12.36
C ASP A 49 -6.87 -0.21 10.87
N ALA A 50 -7.86 0.01 10.01
CA ALA A 50 -7.66 0.00 8.56
C ALA A 50 -6.73 1.14 8.13
N MET A 51 -6.94 2.33 8.66
CA MET A 51 -6.10 3.49 8.33
C MET A 51 -4.68 3.33 8.85
N ALA A 52 -4.48 2.71 10.02
CA ALA A 52 -3.13 2.41 10.52
C ALA A 52 -2.39 1.46 9.58
N GLY A 53 -3.08 0.46 9.05
CA GLY A 53 -2.51 -0.44 8.06
C GLY A 53 -2.16 0.27 6.75
N ALA A 54 -3.04 1.18 6.30
CA ALA A 54 -2.76 1.99 5.11
C ALA A 54 -1.56 2.91 5.32
N GLU A 55 -1.41 3.49 6.49
CA GLU A 55 -0.25 4.33 6.82
C GLU A 55 1.04 3.52 6.84
N ALA A 56 1.01 2.33 7.43
CA ALA A 56 2.16 1.42 7.42
C ALA A 56 2.53 1.01 5.99
N HIS A 57 1.54 0.80 5.13
CA HIS A 57 1.76 0.49 3.71
C HIS A 57 2.46 1.66 2.99
N ARG A 58 1.98 2.88 3.20
CA ARG A 58 2.61 4.09 2.64
C ARG A 58 4.06 4.22 3.12
N ASN A 59 4.30 4.01 4.40
CA ASN A 59 5.65 4.08 4.98
C ASN A 59 6.57 2.99 4.43
N SER A 60 6.06 1.80 4.15
CA SER A 60 6.86 0.72 3.56
C SER A 60 7.37 1.10 2.18
N ILE A 61 6.57 1.82 1.40
CA ILE A 61 6.98 2.32 0.09
C ILE A 61 8.05 3.40 0.24
N THR A 62 7.82 4.35 1.16
CA THR A 62 8.74 5.46 1.43
C THR A 62 10.11 4.95 1.90
N ASP A 63 10.11 3.97 2.79
CA ASP A 63 11.35 3.46 3.40
C ASP A 63 12.19 2.64 2.42
N TRP A 64 11.55 1.94 1.49
CA TRP A 64 12.25 0.95 0.67
C TRP A 64 12.32 1.28 -0.82
N TRP A 65 11.37 2.08 -1.36
CA TRP A 65 11.28 2.27 -2.81
C TRP A 65 11.44 3.72 -3.24
N TYR A 66 10.53 4.62 -2.83
CA TYR A 66 10.57 6.03 -3.19
C TYR A 66 9.73 6.85 -2.21
N PRO A 67 9.97 8.17 -2.09
CA PRO A 67 9.12 8.99 -1.24
C PRO A 67 7.66 8.91 -1.69
N CYS A 68 6.80 8.41 -0.81
CA CYS A 68 5.39 8.19 -1.09
C CYS A 68 4.55 9.07 -0.15
N GLY A 69 4.17 10.26 -0.63
CA GLY A 69 3.24 11.11 0.09
C GLY A 69 1.82 10.59 -0.02
N TYR A 70 0.89 11.25 0.65
CA TYR A 70 -0.51 10.82 0.67
C TYR A 70 -1.15 10.89 -0.71
N GLU A 71 -0.89 11.95 -1.48
CA GLU A 71 -1.43 12.08 -2.84
C GLU A 71 -0.93 10.97 -3.76
N MET A 72 0.36 10.65 -3.68
CA MET A 72 0.94 9.54 -4.44
C MET A 72 0.30 8.21 -4.02
N HIS A 73 0.06 8.02 -2.74
CA HIS A 73 -0.54 6.80 -2.21
C HIS A 73 -1.97 6.62 -2.73
N VAL A 74 -2.75 7.71 -2.81
CA VAL A 74 -4.09 7.66 -3.42
C VAL A 74 -3.99 7.28 -4.90
N GLY A 75 -3.01 7.82 -5.63
CA GLY A 75 -2.77 7.44 -7.02
C GLY A 75 -2.51 5.95 -7.20
N LEU A 76 -1.73 5.36 -6.30
CA LEU A 76 -1.51 3.91 -6.29
C LEU A 76 -2.81 3.15 -5.99
N ALA A 77 -3.61 3.64 -5.04
CA ALA A 77 -4.88 3.03 -4.69
C ALA A 77 -5.84 2.98 -5.88
N GLU A 78 -5.89 4.04 -6.68
CA GLU A 78 -6.69 4.06 -7.91
C GLU A 78 -6.24 2.99 -8.89
N MET A 79 -4.93 2.78 -9.01
CA MET A 79 -4.38 1.74 -9.86
C MET A 79 -4.75 0.34 -9.35
N TYR A 80 -4.83 0.15 -8.04
CA TYR A 80 -5.17 -1.15 -7.44
C TYR A 80 -6.58 -1.62 -7.80
N ILE A 81 -7.51 -0.70 -8.09
CA ILE A 81 -8.87 -1.06 -8.48
C ILE A 81 -9.10 -0.96 -9.99
N SER A 82 -8.21 -0.32 -10.74
CA SER A 82 -8.38 -0.12 -12.19
C SER A 82 -7.50 -1.02 -13.05
N ASP A 83 -6.35 -1.46 -12.54
CA ASP A 83 -5.44 -2.35 -13.29
C ASP A 83 -5.67 -3.80 -12.84
N PRO A 84 -6.15 -4.68 -13.74
CA PRO A 84 -6.47 -6.07 -13.38
C PRO A 84 -5.32 -6.82 -12.71
N ARG A 85 -4.08 -6.53 -13.07
CA ARG A 85 -2.92 -7.21 -12.48
C ARG A 85 -2.82 -6.96 -10.98
N PHE A 86 -3.06 -5.71 -10.57
CA PHE A 86 -3.05 -5.35 -9.15
C PHE A 86 -4.31 -5.81 -8.44
N THR A 87 -5.46 -5.64 -9.09
CA THR A 87 -6.75 -6.07 -8.51
C THR A 87 -6.72 -7.56 -8.19
N GLU A 88 -6.23 -8.38 -9.11
CA GLU A 88 -6.14 -9.83 -8.91
C GLU A 88 -5.28 -10.19 -7.70
N ASN A 89 -4.16 -9.50 -7.51
CA ASN A 89 -3.27 -9.77 -6.38
C ASN A 89 -3.96 -9.55 -5.03
N TYR A 90 -4.76 -8.49 -4.93
CA TYR A 90 -5.51 -8.22 -3.69
C TYR A 90 -6.69 -9.17 -3.53
N GLU A 91 -7.41 -9.47 -4.63
CA GLU A 91 -8.56 -10.37 -4.56
C GLU A 91 -8.18 -11.81 -4.22
N LYS A 92 -6.98 -12.24 -4.55
CA LYS A 92 -6.45 -13.55 -4.13
C LYS A 92 -6.34 -13.67 -2.61
N LEU A 93 -6.10 -12.56 -1.93
CA LEU A 93 -5.98 -12.55 -0.48
C LEU A 93 -7.35 -12.63 0.19
N ALA A 94 -8.32 -11.89 -0.33
CA ALA A 94 -9.71 -11.92 0.16
C ALA A 94 -10.60 -11.25 -0.87
N VAL A 95 -11.81 -11.80 -1.07
CA VAL A 95 -12.79 -11.23 -1.99
C VAL A 95 -13.19 -9.83 -1.50
N GLY A 96 -13.15 -8.85 -2.41
CA GLY A 96 -13.50 -7.45 -2.11
C GLY A 96 -12.34 -6.65 -1.52
N PHE A 97 -11.19 -7.27 -1.34
CA PHE A 97 -10.08 -6.60 -0.66
C PHE A 97 -9.46 -5.47 -1.48
N ALA A 98 -9.43 -5.58 -2.81
CA ALA A 98 -8.87 -4.50 -3.62
C ALA A 98 -9.60 -3.17 -3.38
N GLN A 99 -10.93 -3.19 -3.37
CA GLN A 99 -11.74 -2.02 -3.09
C GLN A 99 -11.56 -1.55 -1.64
N TYR A 100 -11.53 -2.48 -0.69
CA TYR A 100 -11.34 -2.14 0.71
C TYR A 100 -9.98 -1.47 0.94
N MET A 101 -8.92 -2.00 0.33
CA MET A 101 -7.58 -1.41 0.42
C MET A 101 -7.54 -0.01 -0.16
N HIS A 102 -8.16 0.19 -1.33
CA HIS A 102 -8.33 1.50 -1.94
C HIS A 102 -9.00 2.47 -0.96
N ASP A 103 -10.13 2.06 -0.40
CA ASP A 103 -10.92 2.92 0.48
C ASP A 103 -10.17 3.26 1.76
N ALA A 104 -9.40 2.32 2.31
CA ALA A 104 -8.58 2.56 3.49
C ALA A 104 -7.47 3.58 3.21
N ILE A 105 -6.82 3.47 2.05
CA ILE A 105 -5.78 4.42 1.63
C ILE A 105 -6.37 5.82 1.46
N VAL A 106 -7.52 5.94 0.80
CA VAL A 106 -8.18 7.22 0.60
C VAL A 106 -8.59 7.84 1.94
N ALA A 107 -9.19 7.04 2.82
CA ALA A 107 -9.58 7.50 4.16
C ALA A 107 -8.38 7.99 4.96
N ASN A 108 -7.28 7.24 4.91
CA ASN A 108 -6.04 7.62 5.59
C ASN A 108 -5.49 8.94 5.06
N SER A 109 -5.50 9.13 3.75
CA SER A 109 -5.05 10.38 3.13
C SER A 109 -5.92 11.55 3.60
N GLN A 110 -7.23 11.38 3.60
CA GLN A 110 -8.17 12.41 4.05
C GLN A 110 -7.98 12.77 5.53
N SER A 111 -7.69 11.79 6.37
CA SER A 111 -7.47 12.01 7.81
C SER A 111 -6.20 12.82 8.08
N HIS A 112 -5.28 12.88 7.15
CA HIS A 112 -4.03 13.65 7.25
C HIS A 112 -4.07 14.94 6.43
N ALA A 113 -5.18 15.24 5.77
CA ALA A 113 -5.36 16.50 5.04
C ALA A 113 -5.55 17.65 6.03
N LEU A 114 -4.95 18.80 5.72
CA LEU A 114 -5.06 20.01 6.52
C LEU A 114 -6.11 20.97 5.95
#